data_8714f4288378f49094aaa3eb90809c78
#
_entry.id   8714f4288378f49094aaa3eb90809c78
#
_cell.length_a   1.000
_cell.length_b   1.000
_cell.length_c   1.000
_cell.angle_alpha   90.00
_cell.angle_beta   90.00
_cell.angle_gamma   90.00
#
_symmetry.space_group_name_H-M   'P 1'
#
loop_
_entity.id
_entity.type
_entity.pdbx_description
1 polymer ?
#
loop_
_entity_poly.entity_id
_entity_poly.type
_entity_poly.pdbx_seq_one_letter_code
_entity_poly.pdbx_strand_id
1 'polypeptide(L)'
;EHRTDSLSAAFRNLAEREDLTRRYGWLCAHYGMVPSRNNRGASHENGSIEARNGTLKHFVDQALLLRGHREFDTLEAYRHFLAEVTARANGRIAKALVVERACLRPLPPRRTNEFEEVDARVTKFAIFTVRAVPYSVPSRLVGHRLKVRVYADRIEAMLGGVCVLRAPRALRRTPVIDFRHVLPALKRKPGALVRWRMRDALFPRSEYRDTW
;
A
#
# COMPACT_ATOMS: atom_id res chain seq x y z
N GLU A 1 10.00 -21.85 8.76
CA GLU A 1 9.94 -21.85 7.29
C GLU A 1 8.80 -20.97 6.83
N HIS A 2 9.01 -20.18 5.78
CA HIS A 2 8.00 -19.39 5.11
C HIS A 2 7.90 -19.84 3.66
N ARG A 3 6.87 -20.61 3.36
CA ARG A 3 6.65 -21.22 2.05
C ARG A 3 5.76 -20.31 1.20
N THR A 4 6.17 -20.05 -0.02
CA THR A 4 5.40 -19.27 -0.99
C THR A 4 5.23 -20.03 -2.30
N ASP A 5 4.20 -19.67 -3.05
CA ASP A 5 4.09 -20.04 -4.45
C ASP A 5 5.15 -19.34 -5.29
N SER A 6 5.25 -19.67 -6.59
CA SER A 6 6.18 -19.05 -7.55
C SER A 6 5.82 -17.57 -7.79
N LEU A 7 6.01 -16.75 -6.75
CA LEU A 7 5.64 -15.35 -6.73
C LEU A 7 6.80 -14.48 -7.22
N SER A 8 6.62 -13.73 -8.29
CA SER A 8 7.64 -12.80 -8.84
C SER A 8 8.08 -11.71 -7.85
N ALA A 9 7.25 -11.40 -6.85
CA ALA A 9 7.63 -10.50 -5.76
C ALA A 9 8.67 -11.10 -4.81
N ALA A 10 8.74 -12.43 -4.71
CA ALA A 10 9.66 -13.14 -3.84
C ALA A 10 10.93 -13.62 -4.58
N PHE A 11 10.80 -14.03 -5.85
CA PHE A 11 11.88 -14.63 -6.62
C PHE A 11 12.12 -13.87 -7.93
N ARG A 12 13.41 -13.60 -8.27
CA ARG A 12 13.79 -12.91 -9.52
C ARG A 12 13.74 -13.86 -10.71
N ASN A 13 14.31 -15.05 -10.53
CA ASN A 13 14.33 -16.08 -11.56
C ASN A 13 13.46 -17.25 -11.11
N LEU A 14 12.47 -17.59 -11.92
CA LEU A 14 11.58 -18.72 -11.65
C LEU A 14 12.27 -20.08 -11.83
N ALA A 15 13.43 -20.13 -12.47
CA ALA A 15 14.21 -21.35 -12.65
C ALA A 15 15.11 -21.69 -11.45
N GLU A 16 15.61 -20.68 -10.71
CA GLU A 16 16.49 -20.86 -9.57
C GLU A 16 15.77 -20.70 -8.24
N ARG A 17 15.88 -21.70 -7.36
CA ARG A 17 15.18 -21.71 -6.06
C ARG A 17 15.69 -20.65 -5.08
N GLU A 18 16.95 -20.24 -5.23
CA GLU A 18 17.65 -19.38 -4.26
C GLU A 18 17.71 -17.89 -4.67
N ASP A 19 17.26 -17.54 -5.88
CA ASP A 19 17.33 -16.15 -6.35
C ASP A 19 16.18 -15.31 -5.80
N LEU A 20 16.28 -14.98 -4.51
CA LEU A 20 15.32 -14.13 -3.82
C LEU A 20 15.39 -12.68 -4.32
N THR A 21 14.23 -12.04 -4.41
CA THR A 21 14.21 -10.58 -4.54
C THR A 21 14.82 -9.96 -3.29
N ARG A 22 15.57 -8.86 -3.46
CA ARG A 22 16.21 -8.13 -2.35
C ARG A 22 15.22 -7.81 -1.22
N ARG A 23 14.00 -7.45 -1.58
CA ARG A 23 12.94 -7.08 -0.65
C ARG A 23 12.43 -8.27 0.16
N TYR A 24 12.24 -9.40 -0.48
CA TYR A 24 11.81 -10.62 0.20
C TYR A 24 12.92 -11.23 1.07
N GLY A 25 14.17 -11.18 0.61
CA GLY A 25 15.32 -11.58 1.41
C GLY A 25 15.44 -10.75 2.70
N TRP A 26 15.25 -9.44 2.64
CA TRP A 26 15.24 -8.59 3.83
C TRP A 26 14.07 -8.90 4.77
N LEU A 27 12.88 -9.17 4.25
CA LEU A 27 11.74 -9.59 5.05
C LEU A 27 12.05 -10.89 5.82
N CYS A 28 12.57 -11.89 5.12
CA CYS A 28 12.94 -13.18 5.71
C CYS A 28 14.02 -13.01 6.78
N ALA A 29 15.07 -12.23 6.51
CA ALA A 29 16.13 -11.97 7.47
C ALA A 29 15.62 -11.25 8.72
N HIS A 30 14.75 -10.24 8.54
CA HIS A 30 14.19 -9.48 9.66
C HIS A 30 13.37 -10.34 10.62
N TYR A 31 12.54 -11.24 10.09
CA TYR A 31 11.69 -12.12 10.90
C TYR A 31 12.34 -13.48 11.20
N GLY A 32 13.59 -13.70 10.83
CA GLY A 32 14.30 -14.95 11.00
C GLY A 32 13.63 -16.14 10.28
N MET A 33 12.97 -15.87 9.15
CA MET A 33 12.27 -16.88 8.36
C MET A 33 13.22 -17.56 7.38
N VAL A 34 13.07 -18.87 7.21
CA VAL A 34 13.71 -19.62 6.13
C VAL A 34 12.78 -19.63 4.94
N PRO A 35 13.11 -18.96 3.81
CA PRO A 35 12.27 -18.95 2.65
C PRO A 35 12.28 -20.29 1.94
N SER A 36 11.10 -20.73 1.49
CA SER A 36 10.96 -21.87 0.60
C SER A 36 9.92 -21.59 -0.48
N ARG A 37 9.97 -22.35 -1.55
CA ARG A 37 9.08 -22.21 -2.71
C ARG A 37 8.49 -23.57 -3.06
N ASN A 38 7.22 -23.56 -3.46
CA ASN A 38 6.57 -24.73 -4.03
C ASN A 38 7.27 -25.18 -5.33
N ASN A 39 7.24 -26.48 -5.58
CA ASN A 39 7.78 -27.03 -6.81
C ASN A 39 6.94 -26.56 -8.01
N ARG A 40 7.61 -26.18 -9.09
CA ARG A 40 6.95 -25.73 -10.30
C ARG A 40 6.12 -26.88 -10.91
N GLY A 41 4.84 -26.60 -11.16
CA GLY A 41 3.91 -27.61 -11.73
C GLY A 41 3.30 -28.58 -10.69
N ALA A 42 3.69 -28.50 -9.42
CA ALA A 42 3.12 -29.34 -8.36
C ALA A 42 1.89 -28.65 -7.72
N SER A 43 0.77 -28.65 -8.41
CA SER A 43 -0.48 -28.00 -7.95
C SER A 43 -0.97 -28.53 -6.58
N HIS A 44 -0.71 -29.79 -6.27
CA HIS A 44 -1.11 -30.43 -5.00
C HIS A 44 -0.41 -29.83 -3.76
N GLU A 45 0.72 -29.15 -3.91
CA GLU A 45 1.41 -28.50 -2.77
C GLU A 45 0.61 -27.32 -2.18
N ASN A 46 -0.33 -26.75 -2.94
CA ASN A 46 -1.25 -25.69 -2.49
C ASN A 46 -2.60 -26.22 -2.03
N GLY A 47 -2.88 -27.51 -2.19
CA GLY A 47 -4.20 -28.09 -1.97
C GLY A 47 -4.78 -27.84 -0.58
N SER A 48 -3.96 -27.85 0.47
CA SER A 48 -4.43 -27.56 1.84
C SER A 48 -4.88 -26.12 2.03
N ILE A 49 -4.20 -25.15 1.40
CA ILE A 49 -4.54 -23.72 1.47
C ILE A 49 -5.78 -23.46 0.63
N GLU A 50 -5.87 -24.07 -0.55
CA GLU A 50 -7.04 -23.97 -1.44
C GLU A 50 -8.29 -24.54 -0.78
N ALA A 51 -8.20 -25.72 -0.14
CA ALA A 51 -9.29 -26.33 0.60
C ALA A 51 -9.76 -25.43 1.77
N ARG A 52 -8.84 -24.83 2.52
CA ARG A 52 -9.18 -23.89 3.60
C ARG A 52 -9.83 -22.60 3.09
N ASN A 53 -9.34 -22.07 1.98
CA ASN A 53 -9.96 -20.92 1.31
C ASN A 53 -11.39 -21.27 0.83
N GLY A 54 -11.59 -22.45 0.26
CA GLY A 54 -12.90 -22.96 -0.09
C GLY A 54 -13.84 -23.06 1.11
N THR A 55 -13.36 -23.59 2.21
CA THR A 55 -14.12 -23.69 3.48
C THR A 55 -14.52 -22.32 4.00
N LEU A 56 -13.60 -21.34 4.00
CA LEU A 56 -13.90 -19.97 4.44
C LEU A 56 -14.97 -19.32 3.55
N LYS A 57 -14.84 -19.45 2.23
CA LYS A 57 -15.85 -18.95 1.28
C LYS A 57 -17.23 -19.56 1.58
N HIS A 58 -17.28 -20.86 1.83
CA HIS A 58 -18.53 -21.54 2.21
C HIS A 58 -19.11 -20.97 3.52
N PHE A 59 -18.30 -20.72 4.55
CA PHE A 59 -18.79 -20.10 5.78
C PHE A 59 -19.34 -18.68 5.56
N VAL A 60 -18.70 -17.89 4.70
CA VAL A 60 -19.19 -16.57 4.32
C VAL A 60 -20.54 -16.68 3.60
N ASP A 61 -20.66 -17.59 2.63
CA ASP A 61 -21.92 -17.80 1.92
C ASP A 61 -23.05 -18.25 2.85
N GLN A 62 -22.79 -19.20 3.75
CA GLN A 62 -23.77 -19.62 4.75
C GLN A 62 -24.20 -18.48 5.68
N ALA A 63 -23.25 -17.64 6.12
CA ALA A 63 -23.55 -16.50 6.96
C ALA A 63 -24.36 -15.43 6.21
N LEU A 64 -24.12 -15.24 4.90
CA LEU A 64 -24.92 -14.35 4.05
C LEU A 64 -26.35 -14.89 3.85
N LEU A 65 -26.52 -16.20 3.69
CA LEU A 65 -27.84 -16.83 3.61
C LEU A 65 -28.62 -16.63 4.91
N LEU A 66 -27.99 -16.82 6.07
CA LEU A 66 -28.62 -16.60 7.38
C LEU A 66 -28.97 -15.13 7.60
N ARG A 67 -28.21 -14.22 7.05
CA ARG A 67 -28.50 -12.79 7.06
C ARG A 67 -29.71 -12.41 6.22
N GLY A 68 -30.02 -13.18 5.18
CA GLY A 68 -31.13 -12.96 4.27
C GLY A 68 -30.85 -12.01 3.09
N HIS A 69 -29.73 -11.29 3.10
CA HIS A 69 -29.35 -10.40 2.01
C HIS A 69 -27.82 -10.25 1.91
N ARG A 70 -27.33 -9.88 0.71
CA ARG A 70 -25.89 -9.72 0.40
C ARG A 70 -25.40 -8.27 0.40
N GLU A 71 -26.30 -7.32 0.58
CA GLU A 71 -26.00 -5.89 0.52
C GLU A 71 -25.50 -5.35 1.87
N PHE A 72 -24.62 -4.36 1.81
CA PHE A 72 -24.06 -3.67 2.97
C PHE A 72 -24.05 -2.17 2.70
N ASP A 73 -24.53 -1.39 3.66
CA ASP A 73 -24.62 0.07 3.55
C ASP A 73 -23.24 0.72 3.47
N THR A 74 -22.25 0.14 4.13
CA THR A 74 -20.87 0.65 4.16
C THR A 74 -19.83 -0.45 4.04
N LEU A 75 -18.62 -0.08 3.59
CA LEU A 75 -17.48 -0.99 3.55
C LEU A 75 -17.09 -1.47 4.96
N GLU A 76 -17.25 -0.62 5.97
CA GLU A 76 -17.02 -0.97 7.38
C GLU A 76 -17.98 -2.05 7.86
N ALA A 77 -19.25 -1.96 7.54
CA ALA A 77 -20.24 -2.99 7.88
C ALA A 77 -19.88 -4.33 7.24
N TYR A 78 -19.44 -4.33 5.97
CA TYR A 78 -18.96 -5.53 5.30
C TYR A 78 -17.71 -6.12 5.96
N ARG A 79 -16.74 -5.28 6.32
CA ARG A 79 -15.52 -5.72 7.00
C ARG A 79 -15.81 -6.31 8.37
N HIS A 80 -16.72 -5.69 9.13
CA HIS A 80 -17.16 -6.19 10.44
C HIS A 80 -17.80 -7.58 10.29
N PHE A 81 -18.72 -7.74 9.36
CA PHE A 81 -19.33 -9.03 9.05
C PHE A 81 -18.28 -10.12 8.72
N LEU A 82 -17.32 -9.82 7.86
CA LEU A 82 -16.24 -10.76 7.53
C LEU A 82 -15.37 -11.10 8.75
N ALA A 83 -15.10 -10.12 9.62
CA ALA A 83 -14.34 -10.33 10.85
C ALA A 83 -15.08 -11.28 11.80
N GLU A 84 -16.40 -11.13 11.96
CA GLU A 84 -17.21 -12.04 12.78
C GLU A 84 -17.21 -13.47 12.24
N VAL A 85 -17.44 -13.65 10.94
CA VAL A 85 -17.40 -14.98 10.28
C VAL A 85 -16.05 -15.63 10.48
N THR A 86 -14.99 -14.87 10.26
CA THR A 86 -13.59 -15.34 10.43
C THR A 86 -13.29 -15.69 11.89
N ALA A 87 -13.74 -14.89 12.83
CA ALA A 87 -13.57 -15.17 14.28
C ALA A 87 -14.25 -16.48 14.70
N ARG A 88 -15.46 -16.74 14.22
CA ARG A 88 -16.15 -18.02 14.48
C ARG A 88 -15.39 -19.21 13.87
N ALA A 89 -14.90 -19.07 12.64
CA ALA A 89 -14.09 -20.11 11.99
C ALA A 89 -12.80 -20.39 12.77
N ASN A 90 -12.11 -19.33 13.21
CA ASN A 90 -10.87 -19.42 14.01
C ASN A 90 -11.11 -20.01 15.40
N GLY A 91 -12.27 -19.80 16.00
CA GLY A 91 -12.64 -20.42 17.29
C GLY A 91 -12.56 -21.95 17.28
N ARG A 92 -12.81 -22.59 16.13
CA ARG A 92 -12.73 -24.05 15.96
C ARG A 92 -11.30 -24.58 16.05
N ILE A 93 -10.31 -23.77 15.70
CA ILE A 93 -8.87 -24.15 15.71
C ILE A 93 -8.11 -23.50 16.87
N ALA A 94 -8.80 -22.82 17.78
CA ALA A 94 -8.18 -22.04 18.85
C ALA A 94 -7.21 -22.86 19.71
N LYS A 95 -7.58 -24.11 20.05
CA LYS A 95 -6.71 -25.02 20.84
C LYS A 95 -5.42 -25.37 20.10
N ALA A 96 -5.51 -25.72 18.82
CA ALA A 96 -4.34 -26.02 17.99
C ALA A 96 -3.44 -24.77 17.82
N LEU A 97 -4.06 -23.59 17.66
CA LEU A 97 -3.34 -22.34 17.55
C LEU A 97 -2.54 -21.98 18.82
N VAL A 98 -3.04 -22.31 20.01
CA VAL A 98 -2.31 -22.10 21.27
C VAL A 98 -1.02 -22.92 21.29
N VAL A 99 -1.10 -24.19 20.88
CA VAL A 99 0.07 -25.08 20.80
C VAL A 99 1.08 -24.57 19.78
N GLU A 100 0.61 -24.18 18.61
CA GLU A 100 1.46 -23.63 17.56
C GLU A 100 2.16 -22.33 18.00
N ARG A 101 1.42 -21.42 18.64
CA ARG A 101 1.98 -20.16 19.15
C ARG A 101 3.09 -20.35 20.16
N ALA A 102 3.00 -21.38 20.99
CA ALA A 102 4.06 -21.69 21.94
C ALA A 102 5.39 -22.10 21.28
N CYS A 103 5.33 -22.58 20.02
CA CYS A 103 6.51 -22.95 19.23
C CYS A 103 7.04 -21.80 18.35
N LEU A 104 6.30 -20.69 18.22
CA LEU A 104 6.73 -19.56 17.42
C LEU A 104 7.82 -18.76 18.13
N ARG A 105 8.76 -18.25 17.35
CA ARG A 105 9.77 -17.32 17.85
C ARG A 105 9.13 -15.98 18.23
N PRO A 106 9.69 -15.26 19.22
CA PRO A 106 9.25 -13.91 19.53
C PRO A 106 9.44 -13.01 18.33
N LEU A 107 8.48 -12.10 18.11
CA LEU A 107 8.57 -11.12 17.03
C LEU A 107 9.71 -10.13 17.31
N PRO A 108 10.38 -9.62 16.26
CA PRO A 108 11.35 -8.56 16.42
C PRO A 108 10.69 -7.32 17.04
N PRO A 109 11.45 -6.50 17.80
CA PRO A 109 10.92 -5.34 18.53
C PRO A 109 10.37 -4.24 17.60
N ARG A 110 10.76 -4.26 16.32
CA ARG A 110 10.30 -3.31 15.30
C ARG A 110 9.75 -4.08 14.11
N ARG A 111 8.70 -3.55 13.50
CA ARG A 111 8.22 -4.03 12.20
C ARG A 111 9.23 -3.66 11.10
N THR A 112 9.18 -4.38 9.99
CA THR A 112 9.90 -3.98 8.77
C THR A 112 9.41 -2.61 8.28
N ASN A 113 10.26 -1.91 7.54
CA ASN A 113 9.85 -0.70 6.86
C ASN A 113 8.73 -1.03 5.85
N GLU A 114 7.54 -0.49 6.10
CA GLU A 114 6.35 -0.69 5.27
C GLU A 114 6.34 0.24 4.03
N PHE A 115 7.47 0.89 3.73
CA PHE A 115 7.59 1.84 2.63
C PHE A 115 8.72 1.47 1.66
N GLU A 116 8.58 1.95 0.45
CA GLU A 116 9.65 2.03 -0.54
C GLU A 116 10.19 3.45 -0.59
N GLU A 117 11.51 3.62 -0.58
CA GLU A 117 12.12 4.94 -0.70
C GLU A 117 12.49 5.23 -2.16
N VAL A 118 12.05 6.38 -2.67
CA VAL A 118 12.28 6.83 -4.05
C VAL A 118 12.83 8.25 -4.00
N ASP A 119 13.88 8.54 -4.77
CA ASP A 119 14.38 9.90 -4.94
C ASP A 119 13.53 10.65 -5.97
N ALA A 120 13.12 11.87 -5.62
CA ALA A 120 12.36 12.73 -6.50
C ALA A 120 12.89 14.17 -6.48
N ARG A 121 12.95 14.81 -7.65
CA ARG A 121 13.35 16.22 -7.77
C ARG A 121 12.12 17.11 -7.90
N VAL A 122 12.12 18.20 -7.14
CA VAL A 122 11.07 19.22 -7.23
C VAL A 122 11.31 20.10 -8.46
N THR A 123 10.33 20.15 -9.35
CA THR A 123 10.38 20.96 -10.56
C THR A 123 10.14 22.46 -10.25
N LYS A 124 10.40 23.32 -11.24
CA LYS A 124 10.09 24.78 -11.18
C LYS A 124 8.61 25.09 -10.91
N PHE A 125 7.74 24.12 -11.07
CA PHE A 125 6.29 24.21 -10.80
C PHE A 125 5.90 23.82 -9.37
N ALA A 126 6.87 23.62 -8.46
CA ALA A 126 6.66 23.12 -7.12
C ALA A 126 5.99 21.75 -7.08
N ILE A 127 6.33 20.87 -8.02
CA ILE A 127 5.79 19.52 -8.18
C ILE A 127 6.94 18.53 -8.28
N PHE A 128 6.77 17.38 -7.64
CA PHE A 128 7.57 16.19 -7.87
C PHE A 128 6.66 15.04 -8.31
N THR A 129 7.23 14.03 -8.97
CA THR A 129 6.47 12.90 -9.51
C THR A 129 6.97 11.61 -8.89
N VAL A 130 6.03 10.80 -8.39
CA VAL A 130 6.29 9.44 -7.89
C VAL A 130 5.31 8.48 -8.56
N ARG A 131 5.85 7.42 -9.18
CA ARG A 131 5.05 6.41 -9.91
C ARG A 131 4.06 7.03 -10.89
N ALA A 132 4.53 8.04 -11.62
CA ALA A 132 3.75 8.81 -12.59
C ALA A 132 2.60 9.65 -12.00
N VAL A 133 2.54 9.82 -10.67
CA VAL A 133 1.59 10.73 -10.00
C VAL A 133 2.31 12.01 -9.59
N PRO A 134 1.83 13.19 -10.02
CA PRO A 134 2.33 14.48 -9.58
C PRO A 134 1.81 14.85 -8.19
N TYR A 135 2.71 15.31 -7.33
CA TYR A 135 2.41 15.83 -5.98
C TYR A 135 2.97 17.24 -5.84
N SER A 136 2.20 18.16 -5.28
CA SER A 136 2.69 19.50 -4.99
C SER A 136 3.41 19.57 -3.64
N VAL A 137 4.40 20.45 -3.55
CA VAL A 137 5.11 20.81 -2.30
C VAL A 137 5.22 22.32 -2.19
N PRO A 138 5.48 22.86 -0.99
CA PRO A 138 5.73 24.29 -0.84
C PRO A 138 6.75 24.82 -1.85
N SER A 139 6.44 25.94 -2.52
CA SER A 139 7.24 26.50 -3.62
C SER A 139 8.69 26.82 -3.23
N ARG A 140 8.97 27.01 -1.92
CA ARG A 140 10.34 27.17 -1.39
C ARG A 140 11.24 25.96 -1.63
N LEU A 141 10.65 24.79 -1.91
CA LEU A 141 11.38 23.54 -2.15
C LEU A 141 11.72 23.29 -3.63
N VAL A 142 11.42 24.25 -4.50
CA VAL A 142 11.79 24.16 -5.92
C VAL A 142 13.29 23.91 -6.09
N GLY A 143 13.63 22.93 -6.92
CA GLY A 143 15.02 22.52 -7.19
C GLY A 143 15.60 21.49 -6.23
N HIS A 144 15.02 21.30 -5.06
CA HIS A 144 15.51 20.32 -4.08
C HIS A 144 15.24 18.87 -4.53
N ARG A 145 16.08 17.96 -4.02
CA ARG A 145 15.86 16.51 -4.11
C ARG A 145 15.24 16.05 -2.80
N LEU A 146 14.15 15.31 -2.92
CA LEU A 146 13.41 14.75 -1.79
C LEU A 146 13.57 13.23 -1.78
N LYS A 147 13.70 12.64 -0.61
CA LYS A 147 13.52 11.20 -0.41
C LYS A 147 12.05 10.96 -0.10
N VAL A 148 11.37 10.23 -0.96
CA VAL A 148 9.94 9.98 -0.82
C VAL A 148 9.71 8.56 -0.34
N ARG A 149 9.11 8.41 0.82
CA ARG A 149 8.66 7.14 1.38
C ARG A 149 7.26 6.85 0.87
N VAL A 150 7.12 5.79 0.10
CA VAL A 150 5.86 5.37 -0.51
C VAL A 150 5.30 4.20 0.28
N TYR A 151 4.25 4.46 1.04
CA TYR A 151 3.48 3.46 1.79
C TYR A 151 2.35 2.88 0.94
N ALA A 152 1.58 1.97 1.50
CA ALA A 152 0.40 1.41 0.84
C ALA A 152 -0.71 2.44 0.62
N ASP A 153 -0.92 3.32 1.60
CA ASP A 153 -2.01 4.30 1.72
C ASP A 153 -1.59 5.76 1.51
N ARG A 154 -0.31 6.08 1.74
CA ARG A 154 0.20 7.45 1.75
C ARG A 154 1.61 7.57 1.18
N ILE A 155 2.05 8.79 0.96
CA ILE A 155 3.44 9.15 0.72
C ILE A 155 3.92 10.15 1.77
N GLU A 156 5.22 10.11 2.07
CA GLU A 156 5.91 11.07 2.92
C GLU A 156 7.16 11.56 2.20
N ALA A 157 7.22 12.86 1.90
CA ALA A 157 8.41 13.46 1.29
C ALA A 157 9.31 14.04 2.38
N MET A 158 10.57 13.64 2.35
CA MET A 158 11.58 14.00 3.34
C MET A 158 12.66 14.90 2.72
N LEU A 159 13.04 15.95 3.43
CA LEU A 159 14.19 16.76 3.10
C LEU A 159 15.12 16.85 4.34
N GLY A 160 16.37 16.39 4.23
CA GLY A 160 17.30 16.39 5.34
C GLY A 160 16.80 15.66 6.59
N GLY A 161 16.00 14.60 6.43
CA GLY A 161 15.40 13.86 7.56
C GLY A 161 14.08 14.43 8.07
N VAL A 162 13.66 15.61 7.64
CA VAL A 162 12.40 16.26 8.05
C VAL A 162 11.30 15.93 7.05
N CYS A 163 10.12 15.54 7.54
CA CYS A 163 8.94 15.33 6.70
C CYS A 163 8.37 16.70 6.27
N VAL A 164 8.45 17.00 4.98
CA VAL A 164 7.97 18.25 4.37
C VAL A 164 6.63 18.14 3.70
N LEU A 165 6.18 16.91 3.42
CA LEU A 165 4.85 16.61 2.90
C LEU A 165 4.41 15.22 3.36
N ARG A 166 3.15 15.13 3.81
CA ARG A 166 2.42 13.87 3.94
C ARG A 166 1.13 13.99 3.12
N ALA A 167 0.90 13.08 2.20
CA ALA A 167 -0.25 13.10 1.31
C ALA A 167 -0.80 11.68 1.08
N PRO A 168 -2.09 11.51 0.80
CA PRO A 168 -2.64 10.23 0.38
C PRO A 168 -1.93 9.72 -0.88
N ARG A 169 -1.72 8.40 -0.95
CA ARG A 169 -1.20 7.78 -2.16
C ARG A 169 -2.31 7.67 -3.20
N ALA A 170 -2.19 8.42 -4.29
CA ALA A 170 -3.08 8.25 -5.43
C ALA A 170 -2.73 6.96 -6.18
N LEU A 171 -3.75 6.12 -6.43
CA LEU A 171 -3.62 4.86 -7.18
C LEU A 171 -3.77 5.09 -8.69
N ARG A 172 -4.36 6.21 -9.09
CA ARG A 172 -4.50 6.64 -10.48
C ARG A 172 -3.53 7.81 -10.75
N ARG A 173 -3.22 8.08 -12.00
CA ARG A 173 -2.35 9.20 -12.44
C ARG A 173 -2.99 10.58 -12.20
N THR A 174 -3.88 10.69 -11.22
CA THR A 174 -4.55 11.95 -10.87
C THR A 174 -3.60 12.80 -10.02
N PRO A 175 -3.32 14.05 -10.39
CA PRO A 175 -2.46 14.94 -9.62
C PRO A 175 -3.01 15.18 -8.21
N VAL A 176 -2.13 15.17 -7.21
CA VAL A 176 -2.46 15.52 -5.82
C VAL A 176 -1.87 16.91 -5.54
N ILE A 177 -2.69 17.92 -5.69
CA ILE A 177 -2.27 19.32 -5.64
C ILE A 177 -2.94 20.03 -4.47
N ASP A 178 -2.12 20.59 -3.58
CA ASP A 178 -2.56 21.56 -2.57
C ASP A 178 -2.24 22.97 -3.07
N PHE A 179 -3.28 23.78 -3.29
CA PHE A 179 -3.16 25.16 -3.75
C PHE A 179 -2.28 26.04 -2.82
N ARG A 180 -2.26 25.74 -1.52
CA ARG A 180 -1.46 26.45 -0.52
C ARG A 180 0.03 26.37 -0.81
N HIS A 181 0.48 25.31 -1.46
CA HIS A 181 1.90 25.15 -1.81
C HIS A 181 2.39 26.13 -2.86
N VAL A 182 1.52 26.51 -3.81
CA VAL A 182 1.87 27.34 -4.96
C VAL A 182 1.40 28.78 -4.80
N LEU A 183 0.43 29.04 -3.95
CA LEU A 183 -0.15 30.37 -3.72
C LEU A 183 0.90 31.48 -3.43
N PRO A 184 1.92 31.25 -2.58
CA PRO A 184 2.95 32.29 -2.34
C PRO A 184 3.75 32.67 -3.58
N ALA A 185 3.96 31.73 -4.52
CA ALA A 185 4.64 32.00 -5.78
C ALA A 185 3.71 32.72 -6.76
N LEU A 186 2.43 32.34 -6.80
CA LEU A 186 1.42 32.97 -7.66
C LEU A 186 1.11 34.42 -7.24
N LYS A 187 1.12 34.73 -5.93
CA LYS A 187 0.98 36.11 -5.44
C LYS A 187 2.08 37.04 -6.01
N ARG A 188 3.31 36.52 -6.18
CA ARG A 188 4.42 37.28 -6.76
C ARG A 188 4.38 37.37 -8.29
N LYS A 189 3.78 36.38 -8.96
CA LYS A 189 3.68 36.29 -10.42
C LYS A 189 2.29 35.80 -10.84
N PRO A 190 1.24 36.63 -10.74
CA PRO A 190 -0.15 36.20 -11.02
C PRO A 190 -0.33 35.62 -12.42
N GLY A 191 0.30 36.20 -13.45
CA GLY A 191 0.22 35.70 -14.83
C GLY A 191 0.81 34.30 -15.06
N ALA A 192 1.53 33.73 -14.06
CA ALA A 192 2.02 32.36 -14.17
C ALA A 192 0.91 31.32 -14.05
N LEU A 193 -0.24 31.65 -13.44
CA LEU A 193 -1.37 30.74 -13.27
C LEU A 193 -1.94 30.29 -14.60
N VAL A 194 -2.11 31.21 -15.55
CA VAL A 194 -2.67 30.92 -16.89
C VAL A 194 -1.88 29.84 -17.63
N ARG A 195 -0.54 29.83 -17.45
CA ARG A 195 0.37 28.90 -18.13
C ARG A 195 0.75 27.68 -17.26
N TRP A 196 0.19 27.58 -16.05
CA TRP A 196 0.57 26.50 -15.16
C TRP A 196 -0.13 25.20 -15.55
N ARG A 197 0.67 24.16 -15.82
CA ARG A 197 0.22 22.87 -16.39
C ARG A 197 -0.83 22.15 -15.51
N MET A 198 -0.82 22.39 -14.20
CA MET A 198 -1.74 21.73 -13.25
C MET A 198 -2.84 22.70 -12.76
N ARG A 199 -3.15 23.73 -13.52
CA ARG A 199 -4.15 24.74 -13.17
C ARG A 199 -5.49 24.12 -12.82
N ASP A 200 -5.96 23.15 -13.61
CA ASP A 200 -7.29 22.55 -13.42
C ASP A 200 -7.35 21.66 -12.17
N ALA A 201 -6.20 21.15 -11.72
CA ALA A 201 -6.09 20.38 -10.47
C ALA A 201 -5.87 21.27 -9.24
N LEU A 202 -5.70 22.59 -9.41
CA LEU A 202 -5.43 23.53 -8.33
C LEU A 202 -6.70 23.87 -7.54
N PHE A 203 -7.82 23.91 -8.20
CA PHE A 203 -9.07 24.38 -7.61
C PHE A 203 -9.75 23.28 -6.81
N PRO A 204 -10.06 23.50 -5.52
CA PRO A 204 -10.67 22.49 -4.65
C PRO A 204 -12.14 22.20 -5.01
N ARG A 205 -12.80 23.08 -5.73
CA ARG A 205 -14.22 22.94 -6.14
C ARG A 205 -14.40 23.29 -7.61
N SER A 206 -15.41 22.70 -8.24
CA SER A 206 -15.76 22.95 -9.64
C SER A 206 -16.13 24.42 -9.91
N GLU A 207 -16.80 25.06 -8.97
CA GLU A 207 -17.26 26.45 -9.07
C GLU A 207 -16.11 27.45 -9.32
N TYR A 208 -14.93 27.17 -8.78
CA TYR A 208 -13.74 27.98 -9.05
C TYR A 208 -13.22 27.85 -10.49
N ARG A 209 -13.56 26.77 -11.19
CA ARG A 209 -13.22 26.58 -12.61
C ARG A 209 -14.17 27.33 -13.52
N ASP A 210 -15.44 27.37 -13.11
CA ASP A 210 -16.53 27.96 -13.93
C ASP A 210 -16.51 29.50 -13.87
N THR A 211 -15.90 30.09 -12.84
CA THR A 211 -15.76 31.54 -12.63
C THR A 211 -14.45 32.11 -13.19
N TRP A 212 -13.56 31.30 -13.69
CA TRP A 212 -12.28 31.70 -14.30
C TRP A 212 -12.37 31.74 -15.81
#